data_19876536a0aa20f3d9c5789abd902ac6
#
_entry.id   19876536a0aa20f3d9c5789abd902ac6
#
_cell.length_a   1.000
_cell.length_b   1.000
_cell.length_c   1.000
_cell.angle_alpha   90.00
_cell.angle_beta   90.00
_cell.angle_gamma   90.00
#
_symmetry.space_group_name_H-M   'P 1'
#
loop_
_entity.id
_entity.type
_entity.pdbx_description
1 polymer ?
#
loop_
_entity_poly.entity_id
_entity_poly.type
_entity_poly.pdbx_seq_one_letter_code
_entity_poly.pdbx_strand_id
1 'polypeptide(L)'
;MTSKTSGFGKLSILIAAFNEEITLRRCLERVLTVALPPGLEREIIVVDDGSTDNTWGIAQELALLFPQLRIFRQEINRGKGAALRRAIFEMAGDLAVFQDADLEYDPRDFGRLLRPILDGRADVVFGSRFLGEERKVLYFWHAAGNRFLTLLANMLNNINLSDMETCYKAFVADRLRAIPLVSDRFGIEPEITAKVARNRLRVYEVPVTYNGRTYEEGKKIGWRDGLAAIWFIFKFRFSSNYADAGKVALDALEQAPNFNRWMYESIKPHLGTQVAELGSGRGNLSKLLKPHGSLLVTDNRPEYLEELRERWPENPKLQVANLDLCQPAQYERLRSFRPDTIVCLNVLEHIEDDCAVLANLFRVVPDQACLVFLVPFNPKLTSEFDRQIGHFRRYAEGELEAKMVKAGFIVERQFYFNKVGVLAWWLGNTISGQRTITRFQLKLYNLLTPIFRLVDRWLPTRGLSTIVVARKPVEVGPRERVAA
;
A
#
# COMPACT_ATOMS: atom_id res chain seq x y z
N MET A 1 34.25 -21.25 11.45
CA MET A 1 32.85 -20.75 11.52
C MET A 1 32.49 -20.30 10.12
N THR A 2 31.87 -21.16 9.33
CA THR A 2 31.40 -20.87 7.99
C THR A 2 30.20 -19.94 8.09
N SER A 3 30.34 -18.69 7.61
CA SER A 3 29.25 -17.72 7.52
C SER A 3 28.13 -18.33 6.66
N LYS A 4 26.95 -18.51 7.21
CA LYS A 4 25.74 -18.66 6.40
C LYS A 4 25.66 -17.39 5.56
N THR A 5 26.01 -17.49 4.28
CA THR A 5 25.72 -16.45 3.29
C THR A 5 24.22 -16.22 3.34
N SER A 6 23.82 -15.02 3.76
CA SER A 6 22.45 -14.53 3.66
C SER A 6 22.00 -14.71 2.22
N GLY A 7 20.84 -15.31 1.99
CA GLY A 7 20.32 -15.62 0.63
C GLY A 7 19.91 -14.41 -0.20
N PHE A 8 20.57 -13.24 0.01
CA PHE A 8 20.36 -12.03 -0.75
C PHE A 8 21.26 -12.01 -2.00
N GLY A 9 20.66 -11.81 -3.18
CA GLY A 9 21.37 -11.79 -4.47
C GLY A 9 21.42 -10.42 -5.14
N LYS A 10 20.48 -9.50 -4.81
CA LYS A 10 20.36 -8.24 -5.53
C LYS A 10 20.10 -7.05 -4.62
N LEU A 11 20.81 -5.93 -4.88
CA LEU A 11 20.63 -4.63 -4.23
C LEU A 11 19.95 -3.65 -5.20
N SER A 12 18.81 -3.09 -4.82
CA SER A 12 18.16 -1.95 -5.49
C SER A 12 18.65 -0.65 -4.87
N ILE A 13 19.27 0.22 -5.68
CA ILE A 13 19.71 1.56 -5.30
C ILE A 13 18.67 2.55 -5.82
N LEU A 14 17.94 3.19 -4.89
CA LEU A 14 16.78 4.01 -5.17
C LEU A 14 17.15 5.50 -5.13
N ILE A 15 17.01 6.18 -6.28
CA ILE A 15 17.44 7.57 -6.47
C ILE A 15 16.24 8.42 -6.89
N ALA A 16 15.91 9.42 -6.07
CA ALA A 16 15.00 10.50 -6.44
C ALA A 16 15.80 11.68 -7.00
N ALA A 17 15.44 12.18 -8.17
CA ALA A 17 16.13 13.31 -8.82
C ALA A 17 15.14 14.42 -9.17
N PHE A 18 15.49 15.66 -8.88
CA PHE A 18 14.73 16.86 -9.29
C PHE A 18 15.67 18.04 -9.49
N ASN A 19 15.84 18.47 -10.74
CA ASN A 19 16.73 19.55 -11.16
C ASN A 19 18.17 19.33 -10.64
N GLU A 20 18.76 18.19 -11.04
CA GLU A 20 20.10 17.74 -10.68
C GLU A 20 20.98 17.49 -11.93
N GLU A 21 20.80 18.29 -13.00
CA GLU A 21 21.56 18.15 -14.25
C GLU A 21 23.08 18.24 -14.05
N ILE A 22 23.55 18.97 -13.03
CA ILE A 22 24.97 19.16 -12.73
C ILE A 22 25.55 17.92 -12.02
N THR A 23 24.77 17.23 -11.19
CA THR A 23 25.26 16.23 -10.24
C THR A 23 24.90 14.81 -10.64
N LEU A 24 23.75 14.60 -11.31
CA LEU A 24 23.21 13.26 -11.59
C LEU A 24 24.17 12.34 -12.32
N ARG A 25 24.82 12.82 -13.39
CA ARG A 25 25.78 12.00 -14.15
C ARG A 25 26.87 11.44 -13.24
N ARG A 26 27.53 12.32 -12.48
CA ARG A 26 28.61 11.94 -11.58
C ARG A 26 28.13 11.06 -10.42
N CYS A 27 26.91 11.27 -9.95
CA CYS A 27 26.30 10.40 -8.95
C CYS A 27 26.13 8.98 -9.49
N LEU A 28 25.54 8.84 -10.68
CA LEU A 28 25.32 7.54 -11.32
C LEU A 28 26.62 6.82 -11.65
N GLU A 29 27.64 7.53 -12.16
CA GLU A 29 28.95 6.96 -12.40
C GLU A 29 29.58 6.37 -11.13
N ARG A 30 29.49 7.09 -9.98
CA ARG A 30 29.98 6.59 -8.68
C ARG A 30 29.19 5.37 -8.23
N VAL A 31 27.87 5.39 -8.35
CA VAL A 31 27.00 4.27 -7.97
C VAL A 31 27.23 3.05 -8.87
N LEU A 32 27.50 3.25 -10.15
CA LEU A 32 27.79 2.18 -11.12
C LEU A 32 29.14 1.51 -10.85
N THR A 33 30.14 2.27 -10.39
CA THR A 33 31.52 1.80 -10.25
C THR A 33 31.89 1.33 -8.85
N VAL A 34 31.12 1.71 -7.83
CA VAL A 34 31.42 1.31 -6.44
C VAL A 34 31.39 -0.21 -6.28
N ALA A 35 32.35 -0.76 -5.53
CA ALA A 35 32.36 -2.18 -5.19
C ALA A 35 31.23 -2.50 -4.21
N LEU A 36 30.41 -3.49 -4.53
CA LEU A 36 29.39 -4.04 -3.62
C LEU A 36 29.97 -5.23 -2.84
N PRO A 37 29.36 -5.58 -1.71
CA PRO A 37 29.67 -6.84 -1.03
C PRO A 37 29.58 -8.03 -1.98
N PRO A 38 30.45 -9.04 -1.84
CA PRO A 38 30.49 -10.19 -2.73
C PRO A 38 29.15 -10.91 -2.84
N GLY A 39 28.75 -11.28 -4.06
CA GLY A 39 27.50 -12.00 -4.33
C GLY A 39 26.28 -11.12 -4.52
N LEU A 40 26.41 -9.79 -4.42
CA LEU A 40 25.31 -8.86 -4.70
C LEU A 40 25.40 -8.26 -6.11
N GLU A 41 24.38 -8.47 -6.92
CA GLU A 41 24.12 -7.72 -8.14
C GLU A 41 23.51 -6.36 -7.83
N ARG A 42 23.72 -5.36 -8.68
CA ARG A 42 23.11 -4.03 -8.56
C ARG A 42 21.96 -3.84 -9.53
N GLU A 43 20.92 -3.21 -9.04
CA GLU A 43 19.86 -2.56 -9.81
C GLU A 43 19.80 -1.10 -9.38
N ILE A 44 19.77 -0.17 -10.32
CA ILE A 44 19.68 1.27 -10.03
C ILE A 44 18.34 1.76 -10.57
N ILE A 45 17.56 2.40 -9.73
CA ILE A 45 16.25 2.95 -10.10
C ILE A 45 16.30 4.45 -9.87
N VAL A 46 16.25 5.20 -10.96
CA VAL A 46 16.15 6.67 -10.92
C VAL A 46 14.73 7.09 -11.22
N VAL A 47 14.15 7.89 -10.34
CA VAL A 47 12.86 8.54 -10.57
C VAL A 47 13.06 10.03 -10.68
N ASP A 48 12.86 10.57 -11.88
CA ASP A 48 12.82 12.00 -12.15
C ASP A 48 11.47 12.56 -11.69
N ASP A 49 11.50 13.47 -10.73
CA ASP A 49 10.31 14.07 -10.12
C ASP A 49 9.82 15.32 -10.90
N GLY A 50 9.71 15.19 -12.23
CA GLY A 50 9.23 16.25 -13.11
C GLY A 50 10.23 17.39 -13.25
N SER A 51 11.51 17.11 -13.44
CA SER A 51 12.56 18.10 -13.65
C SER A 51 12.28 18.99 -14.86
N THR A 52 12.67 20.24 -14.72
CA THR A 52 12.55 21.30 -15.75
C THR A 52 13.87 21.60 -16.47
N ASP A 53 14.98 21.07 -15.95
CA ASP A 53 16.32 21.12 -16.55
C ASP A 53 16.63 19.84 -17.35
N ASN A 54 17.90 19.62 -17.71
CA ASN A 54 18.31 18.45 -18.49
C ASN A 54 18.50 17.15 -17.67
N THR A 55 18.03 17.09 -16.41
CA THR A 55 18.13 15.89 -15.55
C THR A 55 17.59 14.64 -16.24
N TRP A 56 16.40 14.72 -16.86
CA TRP A 56 15.79 13.60 -17.55
C TRP A 56 16.60 13.13 -18.79
N GLY A 57 17.10 14.09 -19.59
CA GLY A 57 17.93 13.76 -20.75
C GLY A 57 19.21 13.00 -20.38
N ILE A 58 19.86 13.41 -19.28
CA ILE A 58 21.05 12.71 -18.73
C ILE A 58 20.68 11.29 -18.28
N ALA A 59 19.55 11.12 -17.59
CA ALA A 59 19.10 9.81 -17.15
C ALA A 59 18.83 8.87 -18.34
N GLN A 60 18.20 9.38 -19.41
CA GLN A 60 17.93 8.61 -20.63
C GLN A 60 19.21 8.18 -21.33
N GLU A 61 20.17 9.08 -21.49
CA GLU A 61 21.46 8.79 -22.10
C GLU A 61 22.19 7.64 -21.36
N LEU A 62 22.24 7.74 -20.02
CA LEU A 62 22.92 6.73 -19.20
C LEU A 62 22.17 5.39 -19.17
N ALA A 63 20.85 5.40 -19.22
CA ALA A 63 20.06 4.16 -19.27
C ALA A 63 20.28 3.36 -20.56
N LEU A 64 20.61 4.01 -21.67
CA LEU A 64 20.99 3.33 -22.90
C LEU A 64 22.35 2.62 -22.80
N LEU A 65 23.25 3.13 -21.96
CA LEU A 65 24.60 2.58 -21.79
C LEU A 65 24.68 1.49 -20.70
N PHE A 66 23.80 1.54 -19.72
CA PHE A 66 23.87 0.68 -18.53
C PHE A 66 22.56 -0.08 -18.31
N PRO A 67 22.48 -1.36 -18.70
CA PRO A 67 21.24 -2.17 -18.58
C PRO A 67 20.72 -2.33 -17.15
N GLN A 68 21.56 -2.17 -16.13
CA GLN A 68 21.17 -2.20 -14.71
C GLN A 68 20.52 -0.91 -14.23
N LEU A 69 20.48 0.15 -15.05
CA LEU A 69 19.85 1.43 -14.77
C LEU A 69 18.45 1.48 -15.36
N ARG A 70 17.45 1.55 -14.50
CA ARG A 70 16.04 1.73 -14.87
C ARG A 70 15.61 3.15 -14.48
N ILE A 71 14.92 3.82 -15.38
CA ILE A 71 14.52 5.21 -15.20
C ILE A 71 13.00 5.36 -15.31
N PHE A 72 12.44 6.23 -14.48
CA PHE A 72 11.03 6.56 -14.47
C PHE A 72 10.87 8.07 -14.33
N ARG A 73 9.80 8.63 -14.89
CA ARG A 73 9.50 10.06 -14.80
C ARG A 73 8.11 10.31 -14.23
N GLN A 74 7.98 11.31 -13.38
CA GLN A 74 6.69 11.87 -12.95
C GLN A 74 6.32 13.04 -13.85
N GLU A 75 5.04 13.20 -14.19
CA GLU A 75 4.57 14.29 -15.05
C GLU A 75 4.76 15.68 -14.41
N ILE A 76 4.63 15.74 -13.08
CA ILE A 76 4.76 16.96 -12.28
C ILE A 76 5.59 16.68 -11.03
N ASN A 77 6.24 17.73 -10.50
CA ASN A 77 6.95 17.65 -9.23
C ASN A 77 5.97 17.34 -8.08
N ARG A 78 6.13 16.17 -7.47
CA ARG A 78 5.38 15.72 -6.29
C ARG A 78 6.23 15.68 -5.03
N GLY A 79 7.54 15.70 -5.15
CA GLY A 79 8.53 15.70 -4.08
C GLY A 79 9.23 14.36 -3.87
N LYS A 80 10.36 14.41 -3.15
CA LYS A 80 11.27 13.28 -2.88
C LYS A 80 10.55 12.02 -2.42
N GLY A 81 9.59 12.16 -1.49
CA GLY A 81 8.84 11.01 -0.97
C GLY A 81 8.00 10.31 -2.03
N ALA A 82 7.36 11.06 -2.94
CA ALA A 82 6.60 10.49 -4.04
C ALA A 82 7.51 9.75 -5.03
N ALA A 83 8.68 10.32 -5.35
CA ALA A 83 9.68 9.67 -6.21
C ALA A 83 10.24 8.39 -5.58
N LEU A 84 10.56 8.40 -4.28
CA LEU A 84 11.02 7.20 -3.57
C LEU A 84 9.94 6.12 -3.49
N ARG A 85 8.66 6.46 -3.27
CA ARG A 85 7.57 5.47 -3.32
C ARG A 85 7.46 4.81 -4.69
N ARG A 86 7.62 5.58 -5.77
CA ARG A 86 7.66 5.00 -7.12
C ARG A 86 8.87 4.09 -7.27
N ALA A 87 10.05 4.47 -6.81
CA ALA A 87 11.24 3.63 -6.86
C ALA A 87 11.07 2.33 -6.06
N ILE A 88 10.45 2.39 -4.88
CA ILE A 88 10.14 1.21 -4.06
C ILE A 88 9.16 0.27 -4.77
N PHE A 89 8.17 0.80 -5.46
CA PHE A 89 7.23 0.00 -6.25
C PHE A 89 7.93 -0.74 -7.40
N GLU A 90 8.90 -0.10 -8.05
CA GLU A 90 9.61 -0.64 -9.22
C GLU A 90 10.78 -1.57 -8.85
N MET A 91 11.25 -1.57 -7.60
CA MET A 91 12.44 -2.35 -7.20
C MET A 91 12.19 -3.86 -7.26
N ALA A 92 13.21 -4.59 -7.72
CA ALA A 92 13.20 -6.05 -7.79
C ALA A 92 14.26 -6.72 -6.90
N GLY A 93 15.09 -5.94 -6.19
CA GLY A 93 16.13 -6.45 -5.31
C GLY A 93 15.61 -7.03 -3.99
N ASP A 94 16.47 -7.82 -3.35
CA ASP A 94 16.25 -8.37 -2.00
C ASP A 94 16.61 -7.37 -0.91
N LEU A 95 17.49 -6.42 -1.26
CA LEU A 95 17.93 -5.30 -0.43
C LEU A 95 17.65 -3.99 -1.14
N ALA A 96 17.45 -2.93 -0.38
CA ALA A 96 17.29 -1.57 -0.91
C ALA A 96 18.16 -0.57 -0.15
N VAL A 97 18.67 0.43 -0.86
CA VAL A 97 19.36 1.59 -0.28
C VAL A 97 18.87 2.87 -0.95
N PHE A 98 18.64 3.92 -0.16
CA PHE A 98 18.33 5.25 -0.68
C PHE A 98 19.63 5.98 -0.97
N GLN A 99 19.70 6.66 -2.12
CA GLN A 99 20.81 7.50 -2.55
C GLN A 99 20.27 8.83 -3.06
N ASP A 100 20.78 9.94 -2.55
CA ASP A 100 20.50 11.26 -3.11
C ASP A 100 21.34 11.53 -4.37
N ALA A 101 20.77 12.25 -5.33
CA ALA A 101 21.42 12.56 -6.61
C ALA A 101 22.46 13.69 -6.50
N ASP A 102 22.60 14.34 -5.35
CA ASP A 102 23.29 15.61 -5.12
C ASP A 102 24.77 15.51 -4.71
N LEU A 103 25.35 14.33 -4.69
CA LEU A 103 26.74 14.03 -4.32
C LEU A 103 27.10 14.30 -2.84
N GLU A 104 26.15 14.60 -1.97
CA GLU A 104 26.43 14.83 -0.55
C GLU A 104 26.83 13.54 0.18
N TYR A 105 26.28 12.39 -0.26
CA TYR A 105 26.62 11.06 0.27
C TYR A 105 27.54 10.29 -0.65
N ASP A 106 28.36 9.41 -0.06
CA ASP A 106 29.34 8.62 -0.80
C ASP A 106 28.90 7.15 -0.93
N PRO A 107 28.71 6.62 -2.15
CA PRO A 107 28.35 5.22 -2.35
C PRO A 107 29.35 4.20 -1.79
N ARG A 108 30.59 4.58 -1.48
CA ARG A 108 31.58 3.71 -0.81
C ARG A 108 31.12 3.24 0.57
N ASP A 109 30.16 3.94 1.18
CA ASP A 109 29.55 3.53 2.46
C ASP A 109 28.50 2.42 2.32
N PHE A 110 28.10 2.00 1.11
CA PHE A 110 27.13 0.91 0.92
C PHE A 110 27.54 -0.38 1.62
N GLY A 111 28.82 -0.75 1.57
CA GLY A 111 29.31 -1.94 2.26
C GLY A 111 29.10 -1.87 3.78
N ARG A 112 29.29 -0.67 4.36
CA ARG A 112 29.09 -0.43 5.81
C ARG A 112 27.58 -0.44 6.16
N LEU A 113 26.74 0.18 5.36
CA LEU A 113 25.28 0.18 5.53
C LEU A 113 24.68 -1.23 5.43
N LEU A 114 25.14 -2.03 4.49
CA LEU A 114 24.57 -3.36 4.21
C LEU A 114 25.06 -4.43 5.21
N ARG A 115 26.24 -4.27 5.80
CA ARG A 115 26.86 -5.29 6.66
C ARG A 115 25.97 -5.79 7.80
N PRO A 116 25.28 -4.96 8.61
CA PRO A 116 24.41 -5.47 9.66
C PRO A 116 23.23 -6.29 9.16
N ILE A 117 22.74 -6.01 7.93
CA ILE A 117 21.68 -6.79 7.30
C ILE A 117 22.22 -8.12 6.77
N LEU A 118 23.36 -8.10 6.09
CA LEU A 118 24.02 -9.30 5.57
C LEU A 118 24.43 -10.26 6.69
N ASP A 119 24.81 -9.74 7.85
CA ASP A 119 25.07 -10.51 9.05
C ASP A 119 23.79 -11.04 9.74
N GLY A 120 22.60 -10.73 9.23
CA GLY A 120 21.30 -11.14 9.81
C GLY A 120 20.93 -10.44 11.11
N ARG A 121 21.63 -9.36 11.49
CA ARG A 121 21.42 -8.62 12.74
C ARG A 121 20.38 -7.51 12.63
N ALA A 122 20.20 -6.93 11.44
CA ALA A 122 19.32 -5.80 11.19
C ALA A 122 18.28 -6.09 10.10
N ASP A 123 17.13 -5.46 10.20
CA ASP A 123 16.12 -5.33 9.13
C ASP A 123 16.26 -3.99 8.40
N VAL A 124 16.76 -2.98 9.13
CA VAL A 124 16.99 -1.60 8.66
C VAL A 124 18.28 -1.06 9.24
N VAL A 125 19.05 -0.33 8.45
CA VAL A 125 20.26 0.38 8.87
C VAL A 125 20.15 1.85 8.48
N PHE A 126 20.34 2.73 9.45
CA PHE A 126 20.45 4.17 9.26
C PHE A 126 21.92 4.57 9.17
N GLY A 127 22.26 5.41 8.20
CA GLY A 127 23.55 6.10 8.21
C GLY A 127 23.49 7.31 9.14
N SER A 128 24.54 7.58 9.88
CA SER A 128 24.62 8.78 10.70
C SER A 128 25.78 9.68 10.29
N ARG A 129 25.48 10.95 10.09
CA ARG A 129 26.45 12.03 9.82
C ARG A 129 27.19 12.48 11.10
N PHE A 130 26.74 12.01 12.25
CA PHE A 130 27.24 12.41 13.56
C PHE A 130 28.06 11.34 14.28
N LEU A 131 28.04 10.11 13.78
CA LEU A 131 28.87 9.01 14.22
C LEU A 131 30.17 8.98 13.40
N GLY A 132 31.24 8.43 13.98
CA GLY A 132 32.52 8.21 13.30
C GLY A 132 33.63 9.17 13.77
N GLU A 133 34.86 8.81 13.39
CA GLU A 133 36.08 9.55 13.81
C GLU A 133 36.28 10.78 12.95
N GLU A 134 36.00 10.71 11.64
CA GLU A 134 36.13 11.83 10.70
C GLU A 134 34.75 12.28 10.23
N ARG A 135 34.47 13.58 10.32
CA ARG A 135 33.27 14.20 9.82
C ARG A 135 33.51 15.63 9.33
N LYS A 136 32.80 16.05 8.30
CA LYS A 136 32.76 17.46 7.91
C LYS A 136 32.06 18.27 9.01
N VAL A 137 32.66 19.38 9.44
CA VAL A 137 32.07 20.28 10.43
C VAL A 137 30.88 20.97 9.79
N LEU A 138 29.70 20.82 10.38
CA LEU A 138 28.45 21.43 9.93
C LEU A 138 28.24 22.79 10.60
N TYR A 139 27.38 23.63 10.00
CA TYR A 139 26.93 24.86 10.66
C TYR A 139 26.23 24.55 11.98
N PHE A 140 26.58 25.29 13.02
CA PHE A 140 26.08 25.05 14.39
C PHE A 140 24.56 24.91 14.46
N TRP A 141 23.81 25.86 13.90
CA TRP A 141 22.36 25.87 13.97
C TRP A 141 21.72 24.73 13.18
N HIS A 142 22.31 24.28 12.08
CA HIS A 142 21.84 23.09 11.35
C HIS A 142 22.07 21.82 12.16
N ALA A 143 23.23 21.69 12.81
CA ALA A 143 23.52 20.57 13.67
C ALA A 143 22.61 20.56 14.92
N ALA A 144 22.39 21.71 15.54
CA ALA A 144 21.50 21.88 16.69
C ALA A 144 20.05 21.55 16.32
N GLY A 145 19.54 22.07 15.19
CA GLY A 145 18.20 21.77 14.69
C GLY A 145 18.00 20.27 14.40
N ASN A 146 18.95 19.63 13.72
CA ASN A 146 18.88 18.19 13.44
C ASN A 146 18.89 17.36 14.75
N ARG A 147 19.77 17.71 15.71
CA ARG A 147 19.77 17.03 17.02
C ARG A 147 18.47 17.19 17.76
N PHE A 148 17.85 18.38 17.72
CA PHE A 148 16.55 18.61 18.33
C PHE A 148 15.44 17.78 17.66
N LEU A 149 15.38 17.74 16.34
CA LEU A 149 14.41 16.94 15.59
C LEU A 149 14.59 15.45 15.88
N THR A 150 15.85 14.98 15.90
CA THR A 150 16.18 13.59 16.22
C THR A 150 15.80 13.25 17.66
N LEU A 151 16.09 14.12 18.64
CA LEU A 151 15.70 13.92 20.04
C LEU A 151 14.17 13.82 20.16
N LEU A 152 13.44 14.71 19.52
CA LEU A 152 11.96 14.70 19.54
C LEU A 152 11.40 13.40 18.92
N ALA A 153 11.96 12.97 17.79
CA ALA A 153 11.58 11.71 17.15
C ALA A 153 11.88 10.50 18.02
N ASN A 154 13.05 10.49 18.68
CA ASN A 154 13.47 9.44 19.60
C ASN A 154 12.52 9.31 20.79
N MET A 155 12.19 10.42 21.45
CA MET A 155 11.27 10.47 22.58
C MET A 155 9.89 9.95 22.21
N LEU A 156 9.36 10.43 21.08
CA LEU A 156 8.01 10.09 20.67
C LEU A 156 7.88 8.64 20.17
N ASN A 157 8.90 8.11 19.52
CA ASN A 157 8.84 6.77 18.92
C ASN A 157 9.55 5.69 19.74
N ASN A 158 10.13 6.04 20.90
CA ASN A 158 10.91 5.15 21.77
C ASN A 158 12.02 4.42 20.98
N ILE A 159 12.81 5.17 20.22
CA ILE A 159 13.98 4.73 19.46
C ILE A 159 15.18 5.61 19.86
N ASN A 160 16.40 5.20 19.62
CA ASN A 160 17.58 5.98 19.99
C ASN A 160 18.54 6.11 18.81
N LEU A 161 18.17 6.97 17.84
CA LEU A 161 19.01 7.34 16.71
C LEU A 161 19.86 8.56 17.03
N SER A 162 21.01 8.69 16.38
CA SER A 162 21.82 9.91 16.41
C SER A 162 21.50 10.87 15.25
N ASP A 163 20.91 10.37 14.15
CA ASP A 163 20.58 11.14 12.94
C ASP A 163 19.32 10.61 12.23
N MET A 164 18.16 11.16 12.58
CA MET A 164 16.89 10.81 11.95
C MET A 164 16.77 11.30 10.50
N GLU A 165 17.31 12.49 10.21
CA GLU A 165 17.19 13.19 8.93
C GLU A 165 18.17 12.69 7.84
N THR A 166 18.95 11.66 8.12
CA THR A 166 19.86 11.06 7.13
C THR A 166 19.08 10.51 5.92
N CYS A 167 19.56 10.75 4.70
CA CYS A 167 19.06 10.06 3.54
C CYS A 167 19.49 8.57 3.53
N TYR A 168 20.74 8.31 3.87
CA TYR A 168 21.29 6.96 3.82
C TYR A 168 20.58 6.00 4.76
N LYS A 169 19.69 5.21 4.18
CA LYS A 169 18.99 4.12 4.85
C LYS A 169 19.03 2.87 3.99
N ALA A 170 19.42 1.75 4.57
CA ALA A 170 19.40 0.44 3.91
C ALA A 170 18.35 -0.46 4.56
N PHE A 171 17.69 -1.29 3.76
CA PHE A 171 16.57 -2.13 4.18
C PHE A 171 16.65 -3.54 3.60
N VAL A 172 16.13 -4.51 4.30
CA VAL A 172 15.60 -5.72 3.67
C VAL A 172 14.39 -5.30 2.84
N ALA A 173 14.37 -5.63 1.55
CA ALA A 173 13.39 -5.09 0.59
C ALA A 173 11.94 -5.40 0.99
N ASP A 174 11.65 -6.62 1.46
CA ASP A 174 10.30 -7.00 1.90
C ASP A 174 9.82 -6.17 3.10
N ARG A 175 10.76 -5.81 4.01
CA ARG A 175 10.45 -4.92 5.14
C ARG A 175 10.11 -3.52 4.67
N LEU A 176 10.82 -3.02 3.64
CA LEU A 176 10.54 -1.70 3.06
C LEU A 176 9.20 -1.68 2.29
N ARG A 177 8.93 -2.72 1.49
CA ARG A 177 7.64 -2.87 0.78
C ARG A 177 6.45 -2.94 1.75
N ALA A 178 6.66 -3.54 2.91
CA ALA A 178 5.62 -3.63 3.96
C ALA A 178 5.39 -2.30 4.70
N ILE A 179 6.25 -1.29 4.53
CA ILE A 179 6.06 0.04 5.12
C ILE A 179 5.29 0.93 4.12
N PRO A 180 4.01 1.22 4.32
CA PRO A 180 3.25 2.09 3.43
C PRO A 180 3.66 3.54 3.67
N LEU A 181 4.46 4.08 2.77
CA LEU A 181 4.89 5.47 2.80
C LEU A 181 3.84 6.34 2.10
N VAL A 182 3.52 7.50 2.68
CA VAL A 182 2.48 8.43 2.18
C VAL A 182 2.99 9.85 1.98
N SER A 183 4.13 10.21 2.57
CA SER A 183 4.71 11.55 2.41
C SER A 183 5.18 11.77 0.98
N ASP A 184 4.78 12.90 0.40
CA ASP A 184 5.21 13.28 -0.94
C ASP A 184 6.56 14.04 -0.91
N ARG A 185 6.82 14.83 0.12
CA ARG A 185 7.99 15.72 0.25
C ARG A 185 8.92 15.28 1.39
N PHE A 186 9.54 16.24 2.07
CA PHE A 186 10.52 16.02 3.16
C PHE A 186 9.97 15.42 4.44
N GLY A 187 8.69 15.06 4.51
CA GLY A 187 8.14 14.31 5.63
C GLY A 187 8.50 12.82 5.61
N ILE A 188 9.25 12.35 4.61
CA ILE A 188 9.57 10.93 4.43
C ILE A 188 10.54 10.41 5.49
N GLU A 189 11.51 11.18 5.93
CA GLU A 189 12.48 10.81 6.96
C GLU A 189 11.80 10.59 8.32
N PRO A 190 10.99 11.55 8.86
CA PRO A 190 10.18 11.32 10.06
C PRO A 190 9.18 10.17 9.92
N GLU A 191 8.57 10.02 8.72
CA GLU A 191 7.62 8.94 8.46
C GLU A 191 8.27 7.57 8.55
N ILE A 192 9.39 7.36 7.87
CA ILE A 192 10.14 6.10 7.90
C ILE A 192 10.54 5.77 9.33
N THR A 193 11.11 6.75 10.06
CA THR A 193 11.56 6.56 11.44
C THR A 193 10.42 6.12 12.35
N ALA A 194 9.27 6.80 12.29
CA ALA A 194 8.10 6.45 13.10
C ALA A 194 7.55 5.05 12.76
N LYS A 195 7.52 4.69 11.48
CA LYS A 195 6.99 3.40 11.02
C LYS A 195 7.94 2.25 11.28
N VAL A 196 9.25 2.45 11.13
CA VAL A 196 10.28 1.48 11.49
C VAL A 196 10.22 1.14 12.98
N ALA A 197 10.16 2.16 13.86
CA ALA A 197 10.05 1.98 15.30
C ALA A 197 8.74 1.25 15.68
N ARG A 198 7.62 1.63 15.07
CA ARG A 198 6.30 1.05 15.34
C ARG A 198 6.21 -0.42 14.92
N ASN A 199 6.80 -0.78 13.78
CA ASN A 199 6.87 -2.16 13.30
C ASN A 199 7.92 -3.00 14.05
N ARG A 200 8.58 -2.42 15.07
CA ARG A 200 9.60 -3.08 15.88
C ARG A 200 10.70 -3.76 15.06
N LEU A 201 11.06 -3.14 13.93
CA LEU A 201 12.14 -3.64 13.09
C LEU A 201 13.46 -3.54 13.85
N ARG A 202 14.37 -4.47 13.57
CA ARG A 202 15.72 -4.46 14.14
C ARG A 202 16.53 -3.38 13.44
N VAL A 203 16.78 -2.28 14.15
CA VAL A 203 17.44 -1.07 13.62
C VAL A 203 18.89 -1.04 14.08
N TYR A 204 19.78 -0.77 13.16
CA TYR A 204 21.19 -0.44 13.42
C TYR A 204 21.50 0.93 12.87
N GLU A 205 22.51 1.58 13.44
CA GLU A 205 23.03 2.85 12.97
C GLU A 205 24.53 2.72 12.71
N VAL A 206 25.00 3.24 11.58
CA VAL A 206 26.41 3.19 11.18
C VAL A 206 26.89 4.58 10.73
N PRO A 207 28.19 4.92 10.94
CA PRO A 207 28.73 6.17 10.45
C PRO A 207 28.75 6.20 8.91
N VAL A 208 28.46 7.37 8.34
CA VAL A 208 28.52 7.60 6.88
C VAL A 208 29.25 8.89 6.55
N THR A 209 29.90 8.89 5.40
CA THR A 209 30.59 10.05 4.85
C THR A 209 29.56 11.05 4.33
N TYR A 210 29.66 12.30 4.78
CA TYR A 210 28.75 13.36 4.36
C TYR A 210 29.49 14.63 3.97
N ASN A 211 29.28 15.05 2.72
CA ASN A 211 29.90 16.25 2.14
C ASN A 211 28.82 17.30 1.86
N GLY A 212 28.18 17.80 2.94
CA GLY A 212 27.07 18.77 2.81
C GLY A 212 27.46 20.00 2.04
N ARG A 213 26.57 20.46 1.15
CA ARG A 213 26.72 21.69 0.36
C ARG A 213 26.70 22.94 1.25
N THR A 214 27.42 23.95 0.85
CA THR A 214 27.35 25.29 1.44
C THR A 214 26.14 26.05 0.88
N TYR A 215 25.81 27.22 1.47
CA TYR A 215 24.76 28.09 0.92
C TYR A 215 25.10 28.59 -0.49
N GLU A 216 26.38 28.83 -0.76
CA GLU A 216 26.89 29.23 -2.08
C GLU A 216 26.75 28.13 -3.12
N GLU A 217 26.81 26.87 -2.67
CA GLU A 217 26.62 25.66 -3.49
C GLU A 217 25.13 25.26 -3.62
N GLY A 218 24.19 26.14 -3.24
CA GLY A 218 22.76 25.96 -3.49
C GLY A 218 22.00 25.12 -2.44
N LYS A 219 22.39 25.16 -1.18
CA LYS A 219 21.65 24.51 -0.09
C LYS A 219 20.24 25.06 0.03
N LYS A 220 19.22 24.23 -0.16
CA LYS A 220 17.80 24.62 -0.27
C LYS A 220 17.02 24.52 1.06
N ILE A 221 17.58 23.92 2.13
CA ILE A 221 16.85 23.64 3.40
C ILE A 221 16.83 24.87 4.30
N GLY A 222 15.64 25.30 4.74
CA GLY A 222 15.43 26.46 5.60
C GLY A 222 14.70 26.14 6.91
N TRP A 223 14.49 27.14 7.76
CA TRP A 223 13.80 27.00 9.06
C TRP A 223 12.34 26.51 8.92
N ARG A 224 11.67 26.80 7.79
CA ARG A 224 10.31 26.31 7.48
C ARG A 224 10.26 24.79 7.35
N ASP A 225 11.31 24.20 6.79
CA ASP A 225 11.42 22.73 6.68
C ASP A 225 11.58 22.09 8.05
N GLY A 226 12.29 22.75 8.98
CA GLY A 226 12.37 22.31 10.38
C GLY A 226 11.01 22.31 11.09
N LEU A 227 10.19 23.35 10.90
CA LEU A 227 8.81 23.37 11.44
C LEU A 227 7.93 22.28 10.81
N ALA A 228 8.08 22.07 9.51
CA ALA A 228 7.38 20.98 8.82
C ALA A 228 7.81 19.61 9.34
N ALA A 229 9.11 19.38 9.62
CA ALA A 229 9.61 18.14 10.20
C ALA A 229 9.02 17.88 11.60
N ILE A 230 8.92 18.90 12.47
CA ILE A 230 8.24 18.81 13.77
C ILE A 230 6.80 18.34 13.58
N TRP A 231 6.07 19.00 12.67
CA TRP A 231 4.68 18.59 12.35
C TRP A 231 4.59 17.14 11.90
N PHE A 232 5.50 16.69 11.02
CA PHE A 232 5.51 15.31 10.52
C PHE A 232 5.88 14.31 11.62
N ILE A 233 6.81 14.64 12.53
CA ILE A 233 7.15 13.78 13.69
C ILE A 233 5.90 13.54 14.54
N PHE A 234 5.15 14.59 14.91
CA PHE A 234 3.89 14.44 15.64
C PHE A 234 2.83 13.73 14.81
N LYS A 235 2.65 14.13 13.55
CA LYS A 235 1.69 13.50 12.63
C LYS A 235 1.89 11.99 12.59
N PHE A 236 3.10 11.51 12.34
CA PHE A 236 3.34 10.08 12.17
C PHE A 236 3.43 9.32 13.49
N ARG A 237 3.70 9.98 14.60
CA ARG A 237 3.57 9.35 15.92
C ARG A 237 2.14 9.04 16.29
N PHE A 238 1.22 9.95 16.01
CA PHE A 238 -0.17 9.85 16.43
C PHE A 238 -1.13 9.41 15.31
N SER A 239 -0.70 9.45 14.05
CA SER A 239 -1.48 8.85 12.98
C SER A 239 -1.40 7.33 13.05
N SER A 240 -2.52 6.65 12.92
CA SER A 240 -2.55 5.21 12.70
C SER A 240 -1.75 4.85 11.44
N ASN A 241 -1.04 3.72 11.44
CA ASN A 241 -0.30 3.24 10.27
C ASN A 241 -1.25 3.08 9.09
N TYR A 242 -0.92 3.67 7.96
CA TYR A 242 -1.70 3.53 6.73
C TYR A 242 -1.62 2.10 6.15
N ALA A 243 -0.55 1.30 6.42
CA ALA A 243 -0.56 -0.14 6.17
C ALA A 243 -1.53 -0.86 7.08
N ASP A 244 -1.75 -0.31 8.28
CA ASP A 244 -2.74 -0.80 9.21
C ASP A 244 -4.11 -0.16 9.00
N ALA A 245 -4.30 0.85 8.14
CA ALA A 245 -5.65 1.40 7.94
C ALA A 245 -6.59 0.32 7.40
N GLY A 246 -6.13 -0.50 6.44
CA GLY A 246 -6.86 -1.70 6.01
C GLY A 246 -7.00 -2.72 7.13
N LYS A 247 -5.92 -3.03 7.85
CA LYS A 247 -5.96 -3.93 9.01
C LYS A 247 -6.81 -3.37 10.14
N VAL A 248 -6.67 -2.07 10.46
CA VAL A 248 -7.50 -1.38 11.45
C VAL A 248 -8.96 -1.37 11.02
N ALA A 249 -9.26 -1.18 9.73
CA ALA A 249 -10.63 -1.28 9.21
C ALA A 249 -11.17 -2.71 9.33
N LEU A 250 -10.35 -3.74 9.04
CA LEU A 250 -10.72 -5.15 9.20
C LEU A 250 -10.88 -5.53 10.67
N ASP A 251 -9.98 -5.08 11.57
CA ASP A 251 -10.08 -5.25 13.02
C ASP A 251 -11.34 -4.55 13.57
N ALA A 252 -11.64 -3.39 13.00
CA ALA A 252 -12.85 -2.63 13.30
C ALA A 252 -14.11 -3.41 12.88
N LEU A 253 -14.12 -3.99 11.69
CA LEU A 253 -15.20 -4.84 11.21
C LEU A 253 -15.32 -6.13 12.03
N GLU A 254 -14.23 -6.72 12.51
CA GLU A 254 -14.27 -7.86 13.42
C GLU A 254 -15.00 -7.53 14.73
N GLN A 255 -14.84 -6.28 15.22
CA GLN A 255 -15.53 -5.78 16.42
C GLN A 255 -16.97 -5.28 16.15
N ALA A 256 -17.46 -5.42 14.91
CA ALA A 256 -18.80 -4.97 14.50
C ALA A 256 -19.69 -6.13 14.00
N PRO A 257 -19.98 -7.14 14.84
CA PRO A 257 -20.72 -8.34 14.41
C PRO A 257 -22.14 -8.02 13.92
N ASN A 258 -22.83 -7.02 14.47
CA ASN A 258 -24.17 -6.63 14.01
C ASN A 258 -24.14 -6.02 12.60
N PHE A 259 -23.09 -5.24 12.30
CA PHE A 259 -22.89 -4.68 10.96
C PHE A 259 -22.56 -5.77 9.94
N ASN A 260 -21.66 -6.70 10.28
CA ASN A 260 -21.35 -7.85 9.41
C ASN A 260 -22.59 -8.73 9.17
N ARG A 261 -23.41 -8.95 10.19
CA ARG A 261 -24.68 -9.64 10.03
C ARG A 261 -25.65 -8.90 9.13
N TRP A 262 -25.76 -7.57 9.26
CA TRP A 262 -26.60 -6.79 8.38
C TRP A 262 -26.15 -6.89 6.92
N MET A 263 -24.85 -6.79 6.67
CA MET A 263 -24.25 -6.95 5.35
C MET A 263 -24.56 -8.36 4.77
N TYR A 264 -24.32 -9.40 5.57
CA TYR A 264 -24.67 -10.78 5.20
C TYR A 264 -26.15 -10.96 4.88
N GLU A 265 -27.06 -10.50 5.74
CA GLU A 265 -28.52 -10.61 5.52
C GLU A 265 -28.99 -9.87 4.25
N SER A 266 -28.25 -8.84 3.83
CA SER A 266 -28.56 -8.11 2.62
C SER A 266 -28.21 -8.91 1.35
N ILE A 267 -27.20 -9.78 1.40
CA ILE A 267 -26.75 -10.61 0.27
C ILE A 267 -27.28 -12.04 0.33
N LYS A 268 -27.70 -12.52 1.50
CA LYS A 268 -28.18 -13.88 1.74
C LYS A 268 -29.19 -14.42 0.71
N PRO A 269 -30.18 -13.61 0.23
CA PRO A 269 -31.15 -14.09 -0.77
C PRO A 269 -30.53 -14.47 -2.12
N HIS A 270 -29.28 -14.06 -2.39
CA HIS A 270 -28.56 -14.28 -3.63
C HIS A 270 -27.46 -15.34 -3.53
N LEU A 271 -27.31 -15.98 -2.36
CA LEU A 271 -26.29 -17.02 -2.12
C LEU A 271 -26.80 -18.39 -2.54
N GLY A 272 -25.99 -19.10 -3.30
CA GLY A 272 -26.16 -20.51 -3.63
C GLY A 272 -25.49 -21.43 -2.60
N THR A 273 -25.07 -22.61 -3.05
CA THR A 273 -24.48 -23.67 -2.22
C THR A 273 -22.97 -23.83 -2.39
N GLN A 274 -22.40 -23.23 -3.44
CA GLN A 274 -20.98 -23.30 -3.76
C GLN A 274 -20.43 -21.88 -3.92
N VAL A 275 -20.11 -21.26 -2.79
CA VAL A 275 -19.78 -19.83 -2.70
C VAL A 275 -18.27 -19.62 -2.76
N ALA A 276 -17.79 -18.67 -3.54
CA ALA A 276 -16.43 -18.16 -3.49
C ALA A 276 -16.42 -16.72 -2.99
N GLU A 277 -15.72 -16.46 -1.90
CA GLU A 277 -15.49 -15.13 -1.34
C GLU A 277 -14.15 -14.59 -1.83
N LEU A 278 -14.18 -13.44 -2.50
CA LEU A 278 -13.00 -12.74 -3.02
C LEU A 278 -12.60 -11.64 -2.05
N GLY A 279 -11.32 -11.63 -1.61
CA GLY A 279 -10.81 -10.65 -0.66
C GLY A 279 -11.43 -10.80 0.73
N SER A 280 -11.35 -11.97 1.31
CA SER A 280 -11.98 -12.30 2.59
C SER A 280 -11.36 -11.58 3.80
N GLY A 281 -10.14 -11.02 3.64
CA GLY A 281 -9.38 -10.46 4.74
C GLY A 281 -9.23 -11.46 5.90
N ARG A 282 -9.67 -11.08 7.09
CA ARG A 282 -9.63 -11.93 8.30
C ARG A 282 -10.85 -12.87 8.46
N GLY A 283 -11.67 -13.02 7.42
CA GLY A 283 -12.82 -13.94 7.43
C GLY A 283 -14.02 -13.46 8.23
N ASN A 284 -14.21 -12.16 8.35
CA ASN A 284 -15.33 -11.59 9.11
C ASN A 284 -16.68 -11.96 8.53
N LEU A 285 -16.80 -11.99 7.20
CA LEU A 285 -17.99 -12.42 6.51
C LEU A 285 -18.00 -13.95 6.28
N SER A 286 -16.82 -14.54 6.03
CA SER A 286 -16.66 -15.98 5.80
C SER A 286 -17.31 -16.83 6.91
N LYS A 287 -17.27 -16.36 8.18
CA LYS A 287 -17.94 -17.00 9.33
C LYS A 287 -19.45 -17.19 9.11
N LEU A 288 -20.08 -16.22 8.42
CA LEU A 288 -21.52 -16.20 8.15
C LEU A 288 -21.86 -16.94 6.85
N LEU A 289 -20.91 -16.99 5.89
CA LEU A 289 -21.06 -17.71 4.63
C LEU A 289 -20.89 -19.24 4.80
N LYS A 290 -20.02 -19.68 5.72
CA LYS A 290 -19.69 -21.08 5.95
C LYS A 290 -20.90 -22.04 6.09
N PRO A 291 -22.03 -21.68 6.75
CA PRO A 291 -23.19 -22.55 6.86
C PRO A 291 -23.94 -22.83 5.56
N HIS A 292 -23.69 -22.08 4.47
CA HIS A 292 -24.44 -22.19 3.21
C HIS A 292 -24.09 -23.42 2.37
N GLY A 293 -22.94 -24.03 2.55
CA GLY A 293 -22.50 -25.16 1.74
C GLY A 293 -20.98 -25.23 1.61
N SER A 294 -20.49 -25.43 0.39
CA SER A 294 -19.04 -25.35 0.12
C SER A 294 -18.60 -23.89 -0.03
N LEU A 295 -17.50 -23.53 0.63
CA LEU A 295 -16.96 -22.18 0.65
C LEU A 295 -15.49 -22.19 0.25
N LEU A 296 -15.14 -21.41 -0.79
CA LEU A 296 -13.77 -21.03 -1.13
C LEU A 296 -13.50 -19.62 -0.62
N VAL A 297 -12.60 -19.52 0.33
CA VAL A 297 -12.18 -18.23 0.93
C VAL A 297 -10.88 -17.80 0.27
N THR A 298 -10.82 -16.59 -0.30
CA THR A 298 -9.62 -16.14 -1.00
C THR A 298 -9.18 -14.75 -0.56
N ASP A 299 -7.85 -14.56 -0.51
CA ASP A 299 -7.22 -13.25 -0.32
C ASP A 299 -5.87 -13.25 -1.03
N ASN A 300 -5.29 -12.08 -1.29
CA ASN A 300 -3.94 -11.96 -1.85
C ASN A 300 -2.86 -11.79 -0.78
N ARG A 301 -3.21 -11.64 0.50
CA ARG A 301 -2.28 -11.45 1.61
C ARG A 301 -2.00 -12.78 2.33
N PRO A 302 -0.76 -13.27 2.30
CA PRO A 302 -0.38 -14.53 2.95
C PRO A 302 -0.72 -14.57 4.44
N GLU A 303 -0.52 -13.45 5.16
CA GLU A 303 -0.78 -13.36 6.60
C GLU A 303 -2.25 -13.60 6.97
N TYR A 304 -3.20 -13.17 6.13
CA TYR A 304 -4.62 -13.44 6.35
C TYR A 304 -4.97 -14.89 6.05
N LEU A 305 -4.35 -15.47 5.04
CA LEU A 305 -4.56 -16.87 4.67
C LEU A 305 -4.03 -17.85 5.73
N GLU A 306 -2.87 -17.54 6.33
CA GLU A 306 -2.32 -18.30 7.46
C GLU A 306 -3.28 -18.24 8.66
N GLU A 307 -3.73 -17.04 9.04
CA GLU A 307 -4.68 -16.83 10.13
C GLU A 307 -6.03 -17.58 9.90
N LEU A 308 -6.50 -17.59 8.64
CA LEU A 308 -7.71 -18.31 8.27
C LEU A 308 -7.55 -19.84 8.34
N ARG A 309 -6.39 -20.37 7.89
CA ARG A 309 -6.08 -21.82 7.99
C ARG A 309 -5.92 -22.27 9.43
N GLU A 310 -5.27 -21.49 10.28
CA GLU A 310 -5.17 -21.76 11.71
C GLU A 310 -6.54 -21.79 12.38
N ARG A 311 -7.42 -20.83 12.03
CA ARG A 311 -8.75 -20.69 12.60
C ARG A 311 -9.73 -21.75 12.09
N TRP A 312 -9.59 -22.15 10.84
CA TRP A 312 -10.48 -23.10 10.18
C TRP A 312 -9.68 -24.14 9.39
N PRO A 313 -9.44 -25.31 9.96
CA PRO A 313 -8.81 -26.42 9.23
C PRO A 313 -9.56 -26.69 7.92
N GLU A 314 -8.81 -26.81 6.85
CA GLU A 314 -9.35 -27.08 5.52
C GLU A 314 -10.06 -28.45 5.49
N ASN A 315 -11.15 -28.51 4.77
CA ASN A 315 -11.93 -29.70 4.53
C ASN A 315 -12.63 -29.59 3.17
N PRO A 316 -13.29 -30.66 2.65
CA PRO A 316 -13.93 -30.58 1.32
C PRO A 316 -14.98 -29.49 1.14
N LYS A 317 -15.53 -28.96 2.24
CA LYS A 317 -16.52 -27.88 2.22
C LYS A 317 -15.92 -26.49 2.49
N LEU A 318 -14.67 -26.42 2.92
CA LEU A 318 -13.99 -25.16 3.21
C LEU A 318 -12.55 -25.19 2.70
N GLN A 319 -12.28 -24.38 1.71
CA GLN A 319 -10.95 -24.22 1.10
C GLN A 319 -10.45 -22.80 1.30
N VAL A 320 -9.16 -22.64 1.59
CA VAL A 320 -8.49 -21.34 1.72
C VAL A 320 -7.40 -21.25 0.66
N ALA A 321 -7.51 -20.27 -0.23
CA ALA A 321 -6.59 -20.14 -1.35
C ALA A 321 -6.07 -18.70 -1.53
N ASN A 322 -4.82 -18.60 -1.99
CA ASN A 322 -4.28 -17.32 -2.46
C ASN A 322 -4.91 -17.01 -3.83
N LEU A 323 -5.51 -15.83 -3.95
CA LEU A 323 -6.03 -15.29 -5.21
C LEU A 323 -5.78 -13.79 -5.26
N ASP A 324 -4.85 -13.39 -6.09
CA ASP A 324 -4.67 -11.99 -6.49
C ASP A 324 -5.49 -11.73 -7.76
N LEU A 325 -6.50 -10.88 -7.65
CA LEU A 325 -7.39 -10.54 -8.76
C LEU A 325 -6.68 -9.77 -9.90
N CYS A 326 -5.47 -9.25 -9.66
CA CYS A 326 -4.64 -8.65 -10.69
C CYS A 326 -3.84 -9.71 -11.50
N GLN A 327 -3.85 -10.99 -11.09
CA GLN A 327 -3.07 -12.07 -11.70
C GLN A 327 -3.97 -13.06 -12.46
N PRO A 328 -4.10 -12.98 -13.80
CA PRO A 328 -5.01 -13.82 -14.58
C PRO A 328 -4.82 -15.32 -14.37
N ALA A 329 -3.57 -15.77 -14.17
CA ALA A 329 -3.26 -17.19 -13.96
C ALA A 329 -3.87 -17.77 -12.69
N GLN A 330 -4.17 -16.95 -11.69
CA GLN A 330 -4.69 -17.43 -10.40
C GLN A 330 -6.21 -17.70 -10.43
N TYR A 331 -6.92 -17.21 -11.45
CA TYR A 331 -8.36 -17.47 -11.62
C TYR A 331 -8.69 -18.95 -11.91
N GLU A 332 -7.69 -19.78 -12.25
CA GLU A 332 -7.87 -21.22 -12.42
C GLU A 332 -8.40 -21.89 -11.15
N ARG A 333 -8.14 -21.31 -9.98
CA ARG A 333 -8.72 -21.77 -8.70
C ARG A 333 -10.24 -21.64 -8.67
N LEU A 334 -10.79 -20.54 -9.22
CA LEU A 334 -12.24 -20.35 -9.35
C LEU A 334 -12.82 -21.33 -10.38
N ARG A 335 -12.13 -21.54 -11.50
CA ARG A 335 -12.55 -22.50 -12.52
C ARG A 335 -12.64 -23.92 -11.96
N SER A 336 -11.64 -24.33 -11.17
CA SER A 336 -11.59 -25.66 -10.53
C SER A 336 -12.65 -25.82 -9.44
N PHE A 337 -12.90 -24.77 -8.65
CA PHE A 337 -13.93 -24.78 -7.61
C PHE A 337 -15.35 -24.71 -8.16
N ARG A 338 -15.57 -24.10 -9.33
CA ARG A 338 -16.85 -23.94 -10.02
C ARG A 338 -17.95 -23.29 -9.15
N PRO A 339 -17.73 -22.09 -8.61
CA PRO A 339 -18.71 -21.46 -7.74
C PRO A 339 -20.03 -21.17 -8.46
N ASP A 340 -21.15 -21.43 -7.81
CA ASP A 340 -22.46 -20.94 -8.22
C ASP A 340 -22.69 -19.49 -7.79
N THR A 341 -21.90 -19.03 -6.81
CA THR A 341 -21.97 -17.66 -6.32
C THR A 341 -20.58 -17.08 -6.03
N ILE A 342 -20.32 -15.89 -6.55
CA ILE A 342 -19.18 -15.05 -6.20
C ILE A 342 -19.65 -13.95 -5.25
N VAL A 343 -18.95 -13.79 -4.14
CA VAL A 343 -19.14 -12.68 -3.19
C VAL A 343 -17.87 -11.84 -3.13
N CYS A 344 -17.98 -10.56 -3.46
CA CYS A 344 -16.86 -9.61 -3.52
C CYS A 344 -17.29 -8.29 -2.86
N LEU A 345 -16.95 -8.11 -1.58
CA LEU A 345 -17.42 -6.98 -0.79
C LEU A 345 -16.26 -6.10 -0.34
N ASN A 346 -16.25 -4.84 -0.73
CA ASN A 346 -15.22 -3.85 -0.44
C ASN A 346 -13.81 -4.31 -0.88
N VAL A 347 -13.69 -4.78 -2.12
CA VAL A 347 -12.45 -5.26 -2.72
C VAL A 347 -12.17 -4.58 -4.05
N LEU A 348 -13.19 -4.44 -4.91
CA LEU A 348 -13.00 -4.00 -6.29
C LEU A 348 -12.48 -2.55 -6.38
N GLU A 349 -12.83 -1.71 -5.41
CA GLU A 349 -12.34 -0.33 -5.26
C GLU A 349 -10.83 -0.23 -5.01
N HIS A 350 -10.19 -1.31 -4.56
CA HIS A 350 -8.75 -1.41 -4.33
C HIS A 350 -7.97 -1.83 -5.59
N ILE A 351 -8.65 -2.07 -6.69
CA ILE A 351 -8.04 -2.54 -7.94
C ILE A 351 -8.12 -1.44 -9.00
N GLU A 352 -6.98 -1.09 -9.59
CA GLU A 352 -6.91 -0.01 -10.58
C GLU A 352 -7.67 -0.38 -11.85
N ASP A 353 -7.47 -1.59 -12.39
CA ASP A 353 -8.20 -2.12 -13.55
C ASP A 353 -9.31 -3.10 -13.13
N ASP A 354 -10.39 -2.54 -12.62
CA ASP A 354 -11.59 -3.30 -12.23
C ASP A 354 -12.31 -3.95 -13.43
N CYS A 355 -12.16 -3.37 -14.62
CA CYS A 355 -12.72 -3.93 -15.85
C CYS A 355 -12.03 -5.26 -16.23
N ALA A 356 -10.71 -5.35 -16.09
CA ALA A 356 -9.98 -6.60 -16.32
C ALA A 356 -10.42 -7.69 -15.35
N VAL A 357 -10.66 -7.35 -14.08
CA VAL A 357 -11.17 -8.30 -13.07
C VAL A 357 -12.52 -8.87 -13.50
N LEU A 358 -13.47 -8.01 -13.87
CA LEU A 358 -14.81 -8.43 -14.31
C LEU A 358 -14.74 -9.30 -15.57
N ALA A 359 -13.90 -8.95 -16.54
CA ALA A 359 -13.70 -9.75 -17.76
C ALA A 359 -13.08 -11.13 -17.44
N ASN A 360 -12.12 -11.20 -16.52
CA ASN A 360 -11.51 -12.47 -16.10
C ASN A 360 -12.51 -13.34 -15.33
N LEU A 361 -13.32 -12.77 -14.44
CA LEU A 361 -14.41 -13.49 -13.76
C LEU A 361 -15.39 -14.08 -14.76
N PHE A 362 -15.81 -13.29 -15.77
CA PHE A 362 -16.73 -13.76 -16.80
C PHE A 362 -16.22 -15.02 -17.53
N ARG A 363 -14.90 -15.09 -17.81
CA ARG A 363 -14.29 -16.23 -18.50
C ARG A 363 -14.24 -17.51 -17.66
N VAL A 364 -14.17 -17.39 -16.32
CA VAL A 364 -13.88 -18.54 -15.46
C VAL A 364 -15.07 -19.05 -14.67
N VAL A 365 -16.04 -18.19 -14.33
CA VAL A 365 -17.23 -18.62 -13.59
C VAL A 365 -18.16 -19.44 -14.47
N PRO A 366 -18.87 -20.45 -13.89
CA PRO A 366 -19.88 -21.21 -14.64
C PRO A 366 -21.02 -20.33 -15.17
N ASP A 367 -21.70 -20.80 -16.21
CA ASP A 367 -22.95 -20.20 -16.66
C ASP A 367 -23.98 -20.23 -15.52
N GLN A 368 -24.83 -19.23 -15.46
CA GLN A 368 -25.80 -18.97 -14.39
C GLN A 368 -25.18 -18.64 -13.03
N ALA A 369 -23.86 -18.57 -12.90
CA ALA A 369 -23.24 -18.11 -11.64
C ALA A 369 -23.71 -16.71 -11.28
N CYS A 370 -24.09 -16.53 -10.01
CA CYS A 370 -24.49 -15.26 -9.42
C CYS A 370 -23.26 -14.52 -8.89
N LEU A 371 -23.16 -13.24 -9.17
CA LEU A 371 -22.08 -12.37 -8.67
C LEU A 371 -22.71 -11.27 -7.81
N VAL A 372 -22.22 -11.16 -6.58
CA VAL A 372 -22.67 -10.17 -5.62
C VAL A 372 -21.49 -9.27 -5.26
N PHE A 373 -21.55 -8.02 -5.70
CA PHE A 373 -20.54 -7.00 -5.39
C PHE A 373 -21.11 -5.96 -4.44
N LEU A 374 -20.34 -5.58 -3.42
CA LEU A 374 -20.59 -4.40 -2.62
C LEU A 374 -19.39 -3.46 -2.74
N VAL A 375 -19.64 -2.24 -3.17
CA VAL A 375 -18.60 -1.21 -3.36
C VAL A 375 -19.00 0.13 -2.74
N PRO A 376 -18.06 0.98 -2.33
CA PRO A 376 -18.36 2.32 -1.83
C PRO A 376 -18.97 3.17 -2.94
N PHE A 377 -20.06 3.83 -2.59
CA PHE A 377 -20.86 4.65 -3.51
C PHE A 377 -20.57 6.14 -3.38
N ASN A 378 -20.81 6.88 -4.44
CA ASN A 378 -20.74 8.33 -4.58
C ASN A 378 -19.31 8.92 -4.50
N PRO A 379 -18.69 9.23 -5.65
CA PRO A 379 -17.37 9.85 -5.74
C PRO A 379 -17.24 11.17 -4.95
N LYS A 380 -18.33 11.91 -4.75
CA LYS A 380 -18.34 13.15 -3.97
C LYS A 380 -18.09 12.91 -2.47
N LEU A 381 -18.25 11.69 -1.98
CA LEU A 381 -17.96 11.29 -0.61
C LEU A 381 -16.54 10.76 -0.44
N THR A 382 -15.70 10.81 -1.49
CA THR A 382 -14.30 10.39 -1.41
C THR A 382 -13.58 11.22 -0.36
N SER A 383 -12.95 10.54 0.59
CA SER A 383 -12.28 11.13 1.73
C SER A 383 -10.80 10.77 1.76
N GLU A 384 -10.08 11.43 2.66
CA GLU A 384 -8.69 11.06 2.96
C GLU A 384 -8.61 9.62 3.52
N PHE A 385 -9.63 9.16 4.24
CA PHE A 385 -9.71 7.78 4.72
C PHE A 385 -9.76 6.77 3.57
N ASP A 386 -10.54 7.01 2.50
CA ASP A 386 -10.58 6.14 1.33
C ASP A 386 -9.19 5.99 0.69
N ARG A 387 -8.47 7.11 0.53
CA ARG A 387 -7.09 7.10 0.01
C ARG A 387 -6.14 6.32 0.91
N GLN A 388 -6.32 6.43 2.23
CA GLN A 388 -5.48 5.78 3.23
C GLN A 388 -5.63 4.27 3.24
N ILE A 389 -6.83 3.76 3.02
CA ILE A 389 -7.07 2.31 2.91
C ILE A 389 -6.81 1.79 1.50
N GLY A 390 -6.37 2.64 0.58
CA GLY A 390 -5.95 2.25 -0.77
C GLY A 390 -7.10 2.15 -1.77
N HIS A 391 -8.20 2.89 -1.59
CA HIS A 391 -9.23 2.99 -2.60
C HIS A 391 -8.76 3.83 -3.80
N PHE A 392 -8.81 3.25 -4.97
CA PHE A 392 -8.65 3.99 -6.22
C PHE A 392 -9.88 4.84 -6.53
N ARG A 393 -11.09 4.37 -6.12
CA ARG A 393 -12.36 5.03 -6.47
C ARG A 393 -13.50 4.72 -5.51
N ARG A 394 -14.52 5.58 -5.57
CA ARG A 394 -15.91 5.29 -5.21
C ARG A 394 -16.72 5.28 -6.49
N TYR A 395 -17.69 4.41 -6.59
CA TYR A 395 -18.47 4.22 -7.81
C TYR A 395 -19.59 5.24 -7.94
N ALA A 396 -19.74 5.81 -9.14
CA ALA A 396 -20.88 6.63 -9.49
C ALA A 396 -22.14 5.75 -9.72
N GLU A 397 -23.29 6.40 -9.85
CA GLU A 397 -24.55 5.71 -10.16
C GLU A 397 -24.50 5.04 -11.53
N GLY A 398 -24.84 3.74 -11.60
CA GLY A 398 -24.80 2.95 -12.82
C GLY A 398 -23.40 2.57 -13.32
N GLU A 399 -22.31 3.01 -12.66
CA GLU A 399 -20.95 2.79 -13.14
C GLU A 399 -20.56 1.30 -13.07
N LEU A 400 -20.79 0.66 -11.92
CA LEU A 400 -20.45 -0.76 -11.76
C LEU A 400 -21.32 -1.63 -12.64
N GLU A 401 -22.61 -1.31 -12.73
CA GLU A 401 -23.57 -2.00 -13.58
C GLU A 401 -23.14 -1.95 -15.06
N ALA A 402 -22.76 -0.77 -15.53
CA ALA A 402 -22.28 -0.60 -16.91
C ALA A 402 -21.01 -1.42 -17.19
N LYS A 403 -20.07 -1.46 -16.23
CA LYS A 403 -18.84 -2.27 -16.32
C LYS A 403 -19.16 -3.77 -16.33
N MET A 404 -20.11 -4.23 -15.52
CA MET A 404 -20.54 -5.63 -15.49
C MET A 404 -21.22 -6.05 -16.78
N VAL A 405 -22.13 -5.19 -17.32
CA VAL A 405 -22.77 -5.42 -18.62
C VAL A 405 -21.73 -5.45 -19.75
N LYS A 406 -20.75 -4.54 -19.74
CA LYS A 406 -19.65 -4.55 -20.71
C LYS A 406 -18.80 -5.83 -20.63
N ALA A 407 -18.64 -6.41 -19.46
CA ALA A 407 -17.95 -7.69 -19.27
C ALA A 407 -18.79 -8.90 -19.74
N GLY A 408 -20.09 -8.74 -20.02
CA GLY A 408 -21.00 -9.77 -20.49
C GLY A 408 -22.02 -10.27 -19.47
N PHE A 409 -22.02 -9.76 -18.24
CA PHE A 409 -22.99 -10.14 -17.22
C PHE A 409 -24.34 -9.47 -17.42
N ILE A 410 -25.40 -10.12 -16.94
CA ILE A 410 -26.74 -9.54 -16.84
C ILE A 410 -26.93 -9.03 -15.42
N VAL A 411 -27.12 -7.73 -15.26
CA VAL A 411 -27.42 -7.14 -13.94
C VAL A 411 -28.88 -7.42 -13.61
N GLU A 412 -29.11 -8.17 -12.51
CA GLU A 412 -30.44 -8.54 -12.04
C GLU A 412 -31.01 -7.51 -11.05
N ARG A 413 -30.12 -6.96 -10.20
CA ARG A 413 -30.55 -6.05 -9.14
C ARG A 413 -29.42 -5.12 -8.70
N GLN A 414 -29.81 -3.87 -8.37
CA GLN A 414 -28.96 -2.91 -7.70
C GLN A 414 -29.74 -2.27 -6.55
N PHE A 415 -29.09 -2.10 -5.39
CA PHE A 415 -29.70 -1.42 -4.26
C PHE A 415 -28.64 -0.79 -3.36
N TYR A 416 -29.04 0.27 -2.65
CA TYR A 416 -28.16 0.99 -1.76
C TYR A 416 -28.12 0.34 -0.38
N PHE A 417 -26.93 0.33 0.20
CA PHE A 417 -26.65 -0.22 1.51
C PHE A 417 -26.11 0.88 2.44
N ASN A 418 -26.54 0.86 3.71
CA ASN A 418 -26.04 1.76 4.74
C ASN A 418 -26.32 3.25 4.44
N LYS A 419 -27.58 3.61 4.24
CA LYS A 419 -28.02 4.99 4.01
C LYS A 419 -27.84 5.88 5.25
N VAL A 420 -28.07 5.32 6.46
CA VAL A 420 -27.81 6.01 7.74
C VAL A 420 -26.33 6.38 7.89
N GLY A 421 -25.41 5.55 7.35
CA GLY A 421 -23.99 5.81 7.37
C GLY A 421 -23.57 7.08 6.65
N VAL A 422 -24.35 7.56 5.67
CA VAL A 422 -24.08 8.82 4.95
C VAL A 422 -24.12 10.02 5.91
N LEU A 423 -25.10 10.05 6.82
CA LEU A 423 -25.21 11.11 7.84
C LEU A 423 -24.04 11.07 8.80
N ALA A 424 -23.68 9.88 9.31
CA ALA A 424 -22.54 9.71 10.20
C ALA A 424 -21.22 10.10 9.52
N TRP A 425 -21.07 9.75 8.24
CA TRP A 425 -19.91 10.11 7.42
C TRP A 425 -19.81 11.61 7.20
N TRP A 426 -20.92 12.27 6.86
CA TRP A 426 -20.99 13.71 6.66
C TRP A 426 -20.68 14.48 7.97
N LEU A 427 -21.28 14.09 9.09
CA LEU A 427 -21.01 14.69 10.39
C LEU A 427 -19.55 14.51 10.83
N GLY A 428 -18.99 13.32 10.65
CA GLY A 428 -17.60 13.01 10.99
C GLY A 428 -16.60 13.84 10.19
N ASN A 429 -16.81 13.96 8.89
CA ASN A 429 -15.90 14.71 8.01
C ASN A 429 -16.07 16.24 8.10
N THR A 430 -17.30 16.72 8.27
CA THR A 430 -17.60 18.17 8.19
C THR A 430 -17.38 18.87 9.53
N ILE A 431 -17.72 18.21 10.66
CA ILE A 431 -17.70 18.85 11.99
C ILE A 431 -16.39 18.56 12.74
N SER A 432 -15.84 17.37 12.65
CA SER A 432 -14.70 16.97 13.48
C SER A 432 -13.36 16.95 12.76
N GLY A 433 -13.36 17.06 11.42
CA GLY A 433 -12.12 16.91 10.63
C GLY A 433 -11.41 15.57 10.91
N GLN A 434 -12.11 14.61 11.50
CA GLN A 434 -11.55 13.33 11.95
C GLN A 434 -11.16 12.48 10.73
N ARG A 435 -9.91 12.08 10.69
CA ARG A 435 -9.32 11.26 9.63
C ARG A 435 -9.43 9.76 9.91
N THR A 436 -9.99 9.36 11.07
CA THR A 436 -10.10 7.95 11.48
C THR A 436 -11.34 7.75 12.34
N ILE A 437 -12.00 6.59 12.17
CA ILE A 437 -13.11 6.16 13.03
C ILE A 437 -12.53 5.65 14.34
N THR A 438 -12.95 6.23 15.47
CA THR A 438 -12.49 5.77 16.79
C THR A 438 -13.15 4.44 17.18
N ARG A 439 -12.47 3.64 18.03
CA ARG A 439 -13.04 2.39 18.56
C ARG A 439 -14.38 2.59 19.29
N PHE A 440 -14.53 3.73 19.94
CA PHE A 440 -15.80 4.07 20.62
C PHE A 440 -16.93 4.31 19.63
N GLN A 441 -16.69 5.12 18.59
CA GLN A 441 -17.68 5.38 17.53
C GLN A 441 -18.12 4.08 16.84
N LEU A 442 -17.16 3.18 16.58
CA LEU A 442 -17.45 1.89 15.97
C LEU A 442 -18.32 1.00 16.88
N LYS A 443 -17.98 0.90 18.17
CA LYS A 443 -18.79 0.14 19.15
C LYS A 443 -20.21 0.69 19.25
N LEU A 444 -20.33 2.01 19.32
CA LEU A 444 -21.64 2.70 19.35
C LEU A 444 -22.42 2.43 18.05
N TYR A 445 -21.75 2.56 16.90
CA TYR A 445 -22.36 2.26 15.61
C TYR A 445 -22.83 0.81 15.52
N ASN A 446 -22.01 -0.14 15.94
CA ASN A 446 -22.38 -1.56 15.96
C ASN A 446 -23.56 -1.85 16.93
N LEU A 447 -23.60 -1.20 18.08
CA LEU A 447 -24.71 -1.31 19.03
C LEU A 447 -26.03 -0.80 18.43
N LEU A 448 -25.97 0.32 17.70
CA LEU A 448 -27.14 0.95 17.07
C LEU A 448 -27.51 0.31 15.71
N THR A 449 -26.69 -0.55 15.16
CA THR A 449 -26.91 -1.18 13.84
C THR A 449 -28.29 -1.84 13.70
N PRO A 450 -28.86 -2.55 14.69
CA PRO A 450 -30.21 -3.12 14.56
C PRO A 450 -31.28 -2.05 14.30
N ILE A 451 -31.17 -0.88 14.95
CA ILE A 451 -32.06 0.26 14.75
C ILE A 451 -31.80 0.88 13.38
N PHE A 452 -30.53 1.07 13.02
CA PHE A 452 -30.15 1.62 11.73
C PHE A 452 -30.67 0.78 10.57
N ARG A 453 -30.61 -0.54 10.66
CA ARG A 453 -31.16 -1.47 9.68
C ARG A 453 -32.65 -1.30 9.46
N LEU A 454 -33.40 -1.02 10.53
CA LEU A 454 -34.85 -0.77 10.43
C LEU A 454 -35.14 0.57 9.74
N VAL A 455 -34.43 1.62 10.15
CA VAL A 455 -34.60 2.99 9.62
C VAL A 455 -34.11 3.08 8.17
N ASP A 456 -33.04 2.37 7.82
CA ASP A 456 -32.39 2.39 6.50
C ASP A 456 -33.37 2.08 5.34
N ARG A 457 -34.39 1.23 5.61
CA ARG A 457 -35.42 0.88 4.64
C ARG A 457 -36.28 2.07 4.21
N TRP A 458 -36.52 3.02 5.14
CA TRP A 458 -37.44 4.13 4.97
C TRP A 458 -36.76 5.43 4.50
N LEU A 459 -35.41 5.47 4.56
CA LEU A 459 -34.68 6.66 4.15
C LEU A 459 -34.73 6.83 2.62
N PRO A 460 -35.17 8.01 2.12
CA PRO A 460 -35.21 8.29 0.67
C PRO A 460 -33.84 8.66 0.09
N THR A 461 -32.77 8.42 0.84
CA THR A 461 -31.40 8.77 0.45
C THR A 461 -30.68 7.60 -0.21
N ARG A 462 -29.64 7.90 -0.97
CA ARG A 462 -28.68 6.91 -1.47
C ARG A 462 -27.77 6.45 -0.32
N GLY A 463 -27.27 5.19 -0.40
CA GLY A 463 -26.43 4.60 0.64
C GLY A 463 -24.97 5.05 0.58
N LEU A 464 -24.21 4.70 1.62
CA LEU A 464 -22.77 4.85 1.65
C LEU A 464 -22.08 3.86 0.69
N SER A 465 -22.73 2.73 0.43
CA SER A 465 -22.32 1.68 -0.50
C SER A 465 -23.48 1.28 -1.41
N THR A 466 -23.15 0.67 -2.55
CA THR A 466 -24.11 0.03 -3.44
C THR A 466 -23.82 -1.46 -3.53
N ILE A 467 -24.89 -2.26 -3.58
CA ILE A 467 -24.79 -3.71 -3.85
C ILE A 467 -25.35 -3.95 -5.23
N VAL A 468 -24.57 -4.62 -6.07
CA VAL A 468 -24.97 -5.04 -7.43
C VAL A 468 -24.96 -6.56 -7.50
N VAL A 469 -26.07 -7.13 -7.96
CA VAL A 469 -26.25 -8.56 -8.20
C VAL A 469 -26.35 -8.77 -9.69
N ALA A 470 -25.49 -9.61 -10.23
CA ALA A 470 -25.47 -9.92 -11.65
C ALA A 470 -25.31 -11.43 -11.85
N ARG A 471 -25.64 -11.88 -13.05
CA ARG A 471 -25.59 -13.29 -13.44
C ARG A 471 -24.84 -13.46 -14.76
N LYS A 472 -24.06 -14.53 -14.87
CA LYS A 472 -23.51 -14.92 -16.15
C LYS A 472 -24.63 -15.57 -16.99
N PRO A 473 -24.91 -15.06 -18.22
CA PRO A 473 -25.88 -15.73 -19.09
C PRO A 473 -25.44 -17.13 -19.49
N VAL A 474 -26.38 -17.96 -19.92
CA VAL A 474 -26.06 -19.22 -20.57
C VAL A 474 -25.48 -18.92 -21.95
N GLU A 475 -24.32 -19.47 -22.26
CA GLU A 475 -23.80 -19.42 -23.62
C GLU A 475 -24.69 -20.27 -24.54
N VAL A 476 -25.60 -19.62 -25.30
CA VAL A 476 -26.35 -20.29 -26.35
C VAL A 476 -25.39 -20.64 -27.48
N GLY A 477 -25.11 -21.93 -27.62
CA GLY A 477 -24.25 -22.45 -28.68
C GLY A 477 -24.69 -22.02 -30.08
N PRO A 478 -23.79 -21.99 -31.08
CA PRO A 478 -24.07 -21.45 -32.42
C PRO A 478 -25.19 -22.12 -33.20
N ARG A 479 -25.78 -23.21 -32.68
CA ARG A 479 -26.89 -23.93 -33.36
C ARG A 479 -28.30 -23.34 -33.12
N GLU A 480 -28.52 -22.53 -32.09
CA GLU A 480 -29.85 -21.97 -31.77
C GLU A 480 -30.08 -20.54 -32.31
N ARG A 481 -29.07 -19.90 -32.87
CA ARG A 481 -29.23 -18.56 -33.47
C ARG A 481 -29.86 -18.52 -34.86
N VAL A 482 -30.22 -19.66 -35.41
CA VAL A 482 -30.82 -19.76 -36.79
C VAL A 482 -32.33 -19.93 -36.76
N ALA A 483 -32.97 -19.99 -35.57
CA ALA A 483 -34.39 -20.27 -35.43
C ALA A 483 -35.19 -19.19 -34.66
N ALA A 484 -34.71 -17.92 -34.64
CA ALA A 484 -35.46 -16.79 -34.06
C ALA A 484 -35.57 -15.62 -35.07
#